data_f3c2c14efcb763fd93237445cf50fee0
#
_entry.id   f3c2c14efcb763fd93237445cf50fee0
#
_cell.length_a   1.000
_cell.length_b   1.000
_cell.length_c   1.000
_cell.angle_alpha   90.00
_cell.angle_beta   90.00
_cell.angle_gamma   90.00
#
_symmetry.space_group_name_H-M   'P 1'
#
loop_
_entity.id
_entity.type
_entity.pdbx_description
1 polymer ?
#
loop_
_entity_poly.entity_id
_entity_poly.type
_entity_poly.pdbx_seq_one_letter_code
_entity_poly.pdbx_strand_id
1 'polypeptide(L)'
;MENYTAAEAPELTVEAVSGSDSISYQWYADETINGTTKNKVEQTGQGATSATYKIPTGLLAGTYQYYCVATCGKDTATSKKAAFTVEEGVAEVTVGGNTTRYATLTKAFDAVKATVNTADADADLEITLKILKNISEPESEWKIDGGTKKVSFCMDLNGCTVTGKGLYITGEGVEAVFKDAGTGQNGTLIAPVSIQNKAKLTVENGNYAWNLKFSGGAT
;
A
#
# COMPACT_ATOMS: atom_id res chain seq x y z
N MET A 1 0.02 6.84 -1.35
CA MET A 1 -0.01 6.29 -2.72
C MET A 1 -0.18 4.80 -2.61
N GLU A 2 -1.30 4.23 -3.03
CA GLU A 2 -1.32 2.80 -3.28
C GLU A 2 -0.49 2.57 -4.55
N ASN A 3 0.62 1.86 -4.42
CA ASN A 3 1.34 1.39 -5.59
C ASN A 3 0.71 0.06 -6.00
N TYR A 4 -0.12 0.07 -7.03
CA TYR A 4 -0.48 -1.15 -7.73
C TYR A 4 0.53 -1.40 -8.85
N THR A 5 0.78 -2.65 -9.14
CA THR A 5 1.72 -3.05 -10.19
C THR A 5 1.13 -2.72 -11.58
N ALA A 6 1.99 -2.63 -12.60
CA ALA A 6 1.53 -2.40 -13.97
C ALA A 6 0.56 -3.50 -14.47
N ALA A 7 0.66 -4.72 -13.92
CA ALA A 7 -0.25 -5.83 -14.23
C ALA A 7 -1.64 -5.67 -13.59
N GLU A 8 -1.73 -4.92 -12.47
CA GLU A 8 -2.97 -4.69 -11.71
C GLU A 8 -3.61 -3.34 -12.04
N ALA A 9 -2.98 -2.51 -12.89
CA ALA A 9 -3.52 -1.22 -13.28
C ALA A 9 -4.87 -1.40 -13.98
N PRO A 10 -5.95 -0.75 -13.49
CA PRO A 10 -7.28 -0.88 -14.09
C PRO A 10 -7.30 -0.39 -15.54
N GLU A 11 -8.11 -1.05 -16.36
CA GLU A 11 -8.38 -0.63 -17.74
C GLU A 11 -9.81 -0.11 -17.87
N LEU A 12 -9.95 0.99 -18.61
CA LEU A 12 -11.23 1.59 -18.96
C LEU A 12 -11.45 1.41 -20.46
N THR A 13 -12.63 0.95 -20.85
CA THR A 13 -12.97 0.73 -22.26
C THR A 13 -14.25 1.47 -22.61
N VAL A 14 -14.27 2.07 -23.80
CA VAL A 14 -15.46 2.67 -24.41
C VAL A 14 -15.74 2.01 -25.76
N GLU A 15 -17.01 1.95 -26.11
CA GLU A 15 -17.46 1.55 -27.42
C GLU A 15 -18.10 2.77 -28.10
N ALA A 16 -17.65 3.07 -29.31
CA ALA A 16 -18.27 4.08 -30.18
C ALA A 16 -18.45 3.50 -31.57
N VAL A 17 -19.57 3.84 -32.22
CA VAL A 17 -19.92 3.35 -33.54
C VAL A 17 -20.10 4.55 -34.48
N SER A 18 -19.49 4.50 -35.66
CA SER A 18 -19.70 5.46 -36.74
C SER A 18 -20.21 4.75 -37.99
N GLY A 19 -20.89 5.49 -38.86
CA GLY A 19 -21.41 4.92 -40.09
C GLY A 19 -20.35 4.67 -41.19
N SER A 20 -19.31 5.49 -41.26
CA SER A 20 -18.32 5.42 -42.34
C SER A 20 -16.95 5.99 -42.05
N ASP A 21 -16.80 6.86 -41.03
CA ASP A 21 -15.56 7.55 -40.75
C ASP A 21 -14.79 6.90 -39.59
N SER A 22 -13.47 7.10 -39.58
CA SER A 22 -12.62 6.66 -38.48
C SER A 22 -12.93 7.45 -37.21
N ILE A 23 -12.97 6.74 -36.08
CA ILE A 23 -13.17 7.34 -34.75
C ILE A 23 -11.80 7.55 -34.11
N SER A 24 -11.55 8.75 -33.63
CA SER A 24 -10.44 9.06 -32.74
C SER A 24 -10.92 9.19 -31.30
N TYR A 25 -10.06 8.84 -30.36
CA TYR A 25 -10.34 8.87 -28.92
C TYR A 25 -9.36 9.75 -28.22
N GLN A 26 -9.80 10.41 -27.15
CA GLN A 26 -8.95 11.07 -26.18
C GLN A 26 -9.54 10.92 -24.79
N TRP A 27 -8.74 10.40 -23.87
CA TRP A 27 -9.13 10.26 -22.47
C TRP A 27 -8.79 11.51 -21.66
N TYR A 28 -9.66 11.83 -20.73
CA TYR A 28 -9.54 12.94 -19.78
C TYR A 28 -9.88 12.46 -18.38
N ALA A 29 -9.43 13.21 -17.37
CA ALA A 29 -9.88 13.05 -16.00
C ALA A 29 -10.21 14.39 -15.36
N ASP A 30 -11.24 14.41 -14.51
CA ASP A 30 -11.37 15.43 -13.48
C ASP A 30 -10.65 14.89 -12.23
N GLU A 31 -9.66 15.61 -11.74
CA GLU A 31 -8.76 15.18 -10.67
C GLU A 31 -8.96 16.05 -9.45
N THR A 32 -9.25 15.44 -8.29
CA THR A 32 -9.28 16.13 -7.00
C THR A 32 -8.16 15.57 -6.12
N ILE A 33 -7.10 16.35 -5.93
CA ILE A 33 -5.90 15.99 -5.19
C ILE A 33 -5.65 17.06 -4.14
N ASN A 34 -5.48 16.67 -2.88
CA ASN A 34 -5.29 17.59 -1.75
C ASN A 34 -6.36 18.70 -1.69
N GLY A 35 -7.62 18.35 -1.96
CA GLY A 35 -8.74 19.30 -1.95
C GLY A 35 -8.80 20.25 -3.16
N THR A 36 -7.85 20.17 -4.10
CA THR A 36 -7.84 20.97 -5.32
C THR A 36 -8.37 20.16 -6.48
N THR A 37 -9.40 20.68 -7.17
CA THR A 37 -9.97 20.04 -8.35
C THR A 37 -9.44 20.68 -9.62
N LYS A 38 -8.96 19.85 -10.54
CA LYS A 38 -8.63 20.20 -11.94
C LYS A 38 -9.58 19.43 -12.85
N ASN A 39 -10.30 20.17 -13.70
CA ASN A 39 -11.23 19.55 -14.64
C ASN A 39 -10.57 19.35 -16.00
N LYS A 40 -11.01 18.32 -16.71
CA LYS A 40 -10.59 18.02 -18.10
C LYS A 40 -9.08 17.93 -18.26
N VAL A 41 -8.40 17.27 -17.30
CA VAL A 41 -6.97 17.00 -17.45
C VAL A 41 -6.79 15.95 -18.53
N GLU A 42 -6.08 16.32 -19.59
CA GLU A 42 -5.81 15.41 -20.71
C GLU A 42 -4.88 14.30 -20.24
N GLN A 43 -5.29 13.07 -20.49
CA GLN A 43 -4.50 11.92 -20.11
C GLN A 43 -3.48 11.57 -21.19
N THR A 44 -2.33 11.12 -20.74
CA THR A 44 -1.22 10.62 -21.54
C THR A 44 -0.90 9.19 -21.15
N GLY A 45 -0.05 8.50 -21.90
CA GLY A 45 0.35 7.14 -21.56
C GLY A 45 -0.40 6.08 -22.36
N GLN A 46 -0.39 4.83 -21.88
CA GLN A 46 -0.85 3.68 -22.63
C GLN A 46 -2.38 3.72 -22.88
N GLY A 47 -2.77 3.85 -24.13
CA GLY A 47 -4.17 3.84 -24.53
C GLY A 47 -4.88 5.19 -24.42
N ALA A 48 -4.20 6.29 -24.08
CA ALA A 48 -4.81 7.62 -23.89
C ALA A 48 -5.58 8.13 -25.14
N THR A 49 -5.20 7.67 -26.33
CA THR A 49 -5.85 7.96 -27.60
C THR A 49 -6.50 6.73 -28.25
N SER A 50 -6.83 5.73 -27.46
CA SER A 50 -7.46 4.47 -27.92
C SER A 50 -8.80 4.25 -27.23
N ALA A 51 -9.60 3.29 -27.73
CA ALA A 51 -10.85 2.90 -27.10
C ALA A 51 -10.64 2.30 -25.70
N THR A 52 -9.44 1.76 -25.40
CA THR A 52 -9.06 1.23 -24.11
C THR A 52 -7.89 2.04 -23.53
N TYR A 53 -8.06 2.54 -22.31
CA TYR A 53 -7.07 3.32 -21.56
C TYR A 53 -6.66 2.58 -20.30
N LYS A 54 -5.38 2.46 -20.08
CA LYS A 54 -4.80 1.89 -18.86
C LYS A 54 -4.46 2.99 -17.86
N ILE A 55 -5.13 2.97 -16.70
CA ILE A 55 -4.86 3.95 -15.64
C ILE A 55 -3.39 3.81 -15.20
N PRO A 56 -2.60 4.91 -15.16
CA PRO A 56 -1.19 4.85 -14.80
C PRO A 56 -1.00 4.47 -13.34
N THR A 57 0.09 3.79 -13.04
CA THR A 57 0.55 3.53 -11.66
C THR A 57 1.18 4.77 -11.04
N GLY A 58 1.23 4.84 -9.71
CA GLY A 58 1.92 5.92 -9.00
C GLY A 58 1.13 7.22 -8.91
N LEU A 59 -0.18 7.19 -9.12
CA LEU A 59 -1.06 8.35 -8.91
C LEU A 59 -0.98 8.86 -7.47
N LEU A 60 -1.12 10.17 -7.30
CA LEU A 60 -1.27 10.78 -5.98
C LEU A 60 -2.60 10.37 -5.35
N ALA A 61 -2.64 10.36 -4.01
CA ALA A 61 -3.90 10.16 -3.30
C ALA A 61 -4.93 11.24 -3.69
N GLY A 62 -6.13 10.79 -4.03
CA GLY A 62 -7.17 11.67 -4.54
C GLY A 62 -8.27 10.91 -5.26
N THR A 63 -9.23 11.66 -5.80
CA THR A 63 -10.33 11.13 -6.59
C THR A 63 -10.15 11.55 -8.06
N TYR A 64 -10.29 10.60 -8.95
CA TYR A 64 -10.18 10.76 -10.39
C TYR A 64 -11.49 10.34 -11.04
N GLN A 65 -12.02 11.15 -11.94
CA GLN A 65 -13.20 10.82 -12.74
C GLN A 65 -12.80 10.78 -14.22
N TYR A 66 -12.48 9.59 -14.70
CA TYR A 66 -12.04 9.37 -16.06
C TYR A 66 -13.21 9.33 -17.04
N TYR A 67 -13.03 9.92 -18.21
CA TYR A 67 -13.97 9.83 -19.32
C TYR A 67 -13.25 9.97 -20.66
N CYS A 68 -13.85 9.45 -21.70
CA CYS A 68 -13.34 9.50 -23.06
C CYS A 68 -14.18 10.42 -23.93
N VAL A 69 -13.53 11.19 -24.78
CA VAL A 69 -14.15 11.91 -25.89
C VAL A 69 -13.81 11.17 -27.17
N ALA A 70 -14.83 10.67 -27.86
CA ALA A 70 -14.72 10.07 -29.19
C ALA A 70 -15.10 11.10 -30.22
N THR A 71 -14.33 11.23 -31.29
CA THR A 71 -14.52 12.20 -32.36
C THR A 71 -14.57 11.48 -33.70
N CYS A 72 -15.59 11.81 -34.49
CA CYS A 72 -15.79 11.30 -35.84
C CYS A 72 -16.14 12.48 -36.78
N GLY A 73 -15.18 12.89 -37.61
CA GLY A 73 -15.32 14.08 -38.43
C GLY A 73 -15.50 15.36 -37.59
N LYS A 74 -16.69 15.95 -37.61
CA LYS A 74 -17.05 17.14 -36.80
C LYS A 74 -17.86 16.79 -35.56
N ASP A 75 -18.29 15.55 -35.42
CA ASP A 75 -19.13 15.10 -34.31
C ASP A 75 -18.29 14.54 -33.17
N THR A 76 -18.74 14.82 -31.98
CA THR A 76 -18.09 14.34 -30.76
C THR A 76 -19.11 13.71 -29.82
N ALA A 77 -18.68 12.64 -29.12
CA ALA A 77 -19.43 12.01 -28.05
C ALA A 77 -18.53 11.86 -26.82
N THR A 78 -19.12 12.08 -25.64
CA THR A 78 -18.40 11.95 -24.37
C THR A 78 -18.99 10.78 -23.58
N SER A 79 -18.15 9.90 -23.10
CA SER A 79 -18.55 8.77 -22.27
C SER A 79 -19.08 9.21 -20.89
N LYS A 80 -19.71 8.29 -20.17
CA LYS A 80 -19.93 8.47 -18.72
C LYS A 80 -18.59 8.53 -18.00
N LYS A 81 -18.59 9.21 -16.85
CA LYS A 81 -17.40 9.26 -15.96
C LYS A 81 -17.28 7.98 -15.14
N ALA A 82 -16.09 7.42 -15.11
CA ALA A 82 -15.71 6.31 -14.25
C ALA A 82 -14.91 6.87 -13.07
N ALA A 83 -15.41 6.67 -11.84
CA ALA A 83 -14.74 7.14 -10.62
C ALA A 83 -13.63 6.16 -10.21
N PHE A 84 -12.46 6.70 -9.88
CA PHE A 84 -11.31 5.97 -9.35
C PHE A 84 -10.73 6.75 -8.18
N THR A 85 -10.54 6.10 -7.04
CA THR A 85 -9.99 6.74 -5.82
C THR A 85 -8.66 6.09 -5.46
N VAL A 86 -7.66 6.91 -5.26
CA VAL A 86 -6.37 6.51 -4.68
C VAL A 86 -6.34 6.97 -3.23
N GLU A 87 -6.29 6.03 -2.30
CA GLU A 87 -6.24 6.34 -0.87
C GLU A 87 -4.82 6.71 -0.45
N GLU A 88 -4.73 7.57 0.55
CA GLU A 88 -3.45 7.89 1.18
C GLU A 88 -2.95 6.67 1.97
N GLY A 89 -1.71 6.26 1.72
CA GLY A 89 -1.12 5.14 2.44
C GLY A 89 -0.98 5.43 3.94
N VAL A 90 -1.23 4.40 4.77
CA VAL A 90 -1.07 4.47 6.23
C VAL A 90 0.27 3.94 6.69
N ALA A 91 0.92 3.13 5.86
CA ALA A 91 2.20 2.51 6.15
C ALA A 91 3.08 2.36 4.90
N GLU A 92 4.37 2.33 5.09
CA GLU A 92 5.39 2.00 4.08
C GLU A 92 6.10 0.71 4.47
N VAL A 93 6.27 -0.20 3.50
CA VAL A 93 7.14 -1.38 3.64
C VAL A 93 8.32 -1.20 2.70
N THR A 94 9.53 -1.28 3.25
CA THR A 94 10.78 -1.25 2.50
C THR A 94 11.45 -2.62 2.56
N VAL A 95 11.78 -3.18 1.40
CA VAL A 95 12.51 -4.43 1.24
C VAL A 95 13.58 -4.24 0.18
N GLY A 96 14.83 -4.55 0.51
CA GLY A 96 15.94 -4.42 -0.44
C GLY A 96 16.08 -3.01 -1.05
N GLY A 97 15.75 -1.96 -0.29
CA GLY A 97 15.78 -0.57 -0.73
C GLY A 97 14.53 -0.11 -1.51
N ASN A 98 13.63 -1.02 -1.88
CA ASN A 98 12.37 -0.67 -2.55
C ASN A 98 11.27 -0.41 -1.52
N THR A 99 10.60 0.74 -1.62
CA THR A 99 9.53 1.15 -0.71
C THR A 99 8.18 1.15 -1.41
N THR A 100 7.21 0.50 -0.78
CA THR A 100 5.81 0.45 -1.22
C THR A 100 4.89 0.95 -0.11
N ARG A 101 3.88 1.76 -0.47
CA ARG A 101 2.87 2.28 0.46
C ARG A 101 1.60 1.42 0.42
N TYR A 102 0.96 1.31 1.57
CA TYR A 102 -0.26 0.50 1.75
C TYR A 102 -1.35 1.32 2.43
N ALA A 103 -2.59 1.18 1.94
CA ALA A 103 -3.77 1.88 2.43
C ALA A 103 -4.24 1.38 3.80
N THR A 104 -3.88 0.14 4.18
CA THR A 104 -4.16 -0.42 5.50
C THR A 104 -2.91 -1.10 6.06
N LEU A 105 -2.82 -1.20 7.38
CA LEU A 105 -1.72 -1.90 8.02
C LEU A 105 -1.80 -3.41 7.75
N THR A 106 -3.01 -3.95 7.68
CA THR A 106 -3.23 -5.37 7.30
C THR A 106 -2.63 -5.67 5.92
N LYS A 107 -2.87 -4.83 4.90
CA LYS A 107 -2.23 -5.01 3.57
C LYS A 107 -0.71 -4.92 3.64
N ALA A 108 -0.16 -4.03 4.47
CA ALA A 108 1.29 -3.93 4.67
C ALA A 108 1.87 -5.22 5.27
N PHE A 109 1.23 -5.80 6.27
CA PHE A 109 1.64 -7.09 6.85
C PHE A 109 1.44 -8.27 5.89
N ASP A 110 0.38 -8.26 5.06
CA ASP A 110 0.20 -9.27 4.02
C ASP A 110 1.33 -9.23 2.99
N ALA A 111 1.82 -8.03 2.63
CA ALA A 111 2.97 -7.88 1.75
C ALA A 111 4.28 -8.36 2.41
N VAL A 112 4.50 -8.05 3.70
CA VAL A 112 5.63 -8.60 4.48
C VAL A 112 5.57 -10.13 4.47
N LYS A 113 4.41 -10.72 4.75
CA LYS A 113 4.19 -12.18 4.72
C LYS A 113 4.46 -12.77 3.34
N ALA A 114 3.98 -12.14 2.27
CA ALA A 114 4.24 -12.58 0.90
C ALA A 114 5.74 -12.57 0.59
N THR A 115 6.45 -11.49 0.96
CA THR A 115 7.92 -11.37 0.79
C THR A 115 8.64 -12.50 1.51
N VAL A 116 8.32 -12.75 2.79
CA VAL A 116 8.95 -13.83 3.57
C VAL A 116 8.65 -15.19 2.94
N ASN A 117 7.42 -15.44 2.49
CA ASN A 117 7.04 -16.74 1.91
C ASN A 117 7.75 -17.03 0.58
N THR A 118 7.94 -16.02 -0.27
CA THR A 118 8.53 -16.17 -1.60
C THR A 118 10.05 -16.09 -1.62
N ALA A 119 10.68 -15.63 -0.55
CA ALA A 119 12.13 -15.58 -0.45
C ALA A 119 12.77 -16.97 -0.40
N ASP A 120 13.98 -17.08 -0.89
CA ASP A 120 14.79 -18.30 -0.78
C ASP A 120 15.09 -18.65 0.69
N ALA A 121 15.33 -19.93 0.97
CA ALA A 121 15.56 -20.42 2.33
C ALA A 121 16.77 -19.76 3.02
N ASP A 122 17.79 -19.40 2.25
CA ASP A 122 19.04 -18.81 2.73
C ASP A 122 19.05 -17.27 2.62
N ALA A 123 17.93 -16.66 2.21
CA ALA A 123 17.85 -15.20 2.09
C ALA A 123 17.93 -14.51 3.46
N ASP A 124 18.75 -13.47 3.55
CA ASP A 124 18.74 -12.51 4.65
C ASP A 124 17.77 -11.38 4.26
N LEU A 125 16.60 -11.35 4.88
CA LEU A 125 15.57 -10.37 4.59
C LEU A 125 15.67 -9.19 5.56
N GLU A 126 15.89 -8.00 5.01
CA GLU A 126 15.76 -6.75 5.75
C GLU A 126 14.43 -6.08 5.37
N ILE A 127 13.53 -5.96 6.32
CA ILE A 127 12.19 -5.42 6.14
C ILE A 127 11.96 -4.29 7.13
N THR A 128 11.64 -3.11 6.63
CA THR A 128 11.21 -1.98 7.46
C THR A 128 9.75 -1.66 7.17
N LEU A 129 8.93 -1.65 8.22
CA LEU A 129 7.56 -1.16 8.21
C LEU A 129 7.51 0.17 8.95
N LYS A 130 7.25 1.26 8.23
CA LYS A 130 7.11 2.60 8.78
C LYS A 130 5.66 3.03 8.77
N ILE A 131 5.18 3.51 9.90
CA ILE A 131 3.82 4.04 10.05
C ILE A 131 3.80 5.50 9.60
N LEU A 132 2.78 5.89 8.81
CA LEU A 132 2.69 7.24 8.22
C LEU A 132 1.61 8.10 8.88
N LYS A 133 0.61 7.47 9.49
CA LYS A 133 -0.46 8.14 10.23
C LYS A 133 -1.07 7.21 11.28
N ASN A 134 -1.85 7.76 12.20
CA ASN A 134 -2.54 6.95 13.21
C ASN A 134 -3.44 5.90 12.57
N ILE A 135 -3.39 4.68 13.10
CA ILE A 135 -4.11 3.52 12.59
C ILE A 135 -4.99 2.94 13.69
N SER A 136 -6.24 2.64 13.34
CA SER A 136 -7.16 1.91 14.20
C SER A 136 -7.75 0.75 13.42
N GLU A 137 -7.22 -0.45 13.65
CA GLU A 137 -7.69 -1.72 13.10
C GLU A 137 -7.93 -2.72 14.25
N PRO A 138 -8.88 -2.45 15.17
CA PRO A 138 -9.01 -3.16 16.45
C PRO A 138 -9.36 -4.64 16.29
N GLU A 139 -9.87 -5.06 15.16
CA GLU A 139 -10.18 -6.47 14.86
C GLU A 139 -9.05 -7.18 14.08
N SER A 140 -8.02 -6.44 13.66
CA SER A 140 -6.94 -6.99 12.84
C SER A 140 -5.86 -7.64 13.71
N GLU A 141 -5.44 -8.82 13.29
CA GLU A 141 -4.27 -9.52 13.80
C GLU A 141 -3.18 -9.53 12.74
N TRP A 142 -1.97 -9.16 13.12
CA TRP A 142 -0.83 -9.13 12.23
C TRP A 142 0.18 -10.19 12.59
N LYS A 143 0.82 -10.79 11.60
CA LYS A 143 1.78 -11.87 11.83
C LYS A 143 3.02 -11.73 10.94
N ILE A 144 4.17 -11.92 11.57
CA ILE A 144 5.44 -12.16 10.92
C ILE A 144 5.85 -13.59 11.26
N ASP A 145 6.00 -14.43 10.25
CA ASP A 145 6.39 -15.83 10.41
C ASP A 145 7.58 -16.11 9.50
N GLY A 146 8.75 -16.10 10.08
CA GLY A 146 9.99 -16.37 9.35
C GLY A 146 10.26 -17.87 9.15
N GLY A 147 9.58 -18.75 9.89
CA GLY A 147 9.97 -20.15 9.94
C GLY A 147 11.42 -20.30 10.38
N THR A 148 12.27 -20.82 9.50
CA THR A 148 13.73 -20.94 9.68
C THR A 148 14.52 -19.84 8.95
N LYS A 149 13.86 -18.98 8.20
CA LYS A 149 14.50 -17.91 7.42
C LYS A 149 15.00 -16.79 8.32
N LYS A 150 16.08 -16.14 7.92
CA LYS A 150 16.59 -14.97 8.60
C LYS A 150 15.79 -13.74 8.18
N VAL A 151 15.09 -13.14 9.13
CA VAL A 151 14.25 -11.96 8.90
C VAL A 151 14.60 -10.89 9.95
N SER A 152 15.25 -9.83 9.52
CA SER A 152 15.43 -8.60 10.29
C SER A 152 14.24 -7.69 10.00
N PHE A 153 13.31 -7.61 10.95
CA PHE A 153 12.09 -6.80 10.82
C PHE A 153 12.15 -5.58 11.74
N CYS A 154 11.98 -4.39 11.17
CA CYS A 154 11.89 -3.16 11.94
C CYS A 154 10.50 -2.55 11.79
N MET A 155 9.81 -2.32 12.91
CA MET A 155 8.57 -1.52 12.94
C MET A 155 8.87 -0.15 13.53
N ASP A 156 8.72 0.89 12.71
CA ASP A 156 8.89 2.29 13.10
C ASP A 156 7.53 2.97 13.25
N LEU A 157 7.16 3.31 14.48
CA LEU A 157 5.91 4.00 14.80
C LEU A 157 5.87 5.44 14.26
N ASN A 158 7.04 6.06 14.03
CA ASN A 158 7.16 7.39 13.43
C ASN A 158 6.24 8.46 14.05
N GLY A 159 6.09 8.43 15.38
CA GLY A 159 5.21 9.33 16.13
C GLY A 159 3.72 8.99 16.10
N CYS A 160 3.33 7.90 15.47
CA CYS A 160 1.94 7.53 15.25
C CYS A 160 1.41 6.53 16.28
N THR A 161 0.08 6.55 16.48
CA THR A 161 -0.61 5.55 17.29
C THR A 161 -1.17 4.45 16.41
N VAL A 162 -0.89 3.19 16.79
CA VAL A 162 -1.39 1.98 16.12
C VAL A 162 -2.21 1.17 17.10
N THR A 163 -3.48 0.91 16.77
CA THR A 163 -4.37 0.05 17.56
C THR A 163 -4.73 -1.19 16.77
N GLY A 164 -4.56 -2.37 17.38
CA GLY A 164 -4.85 -3.67 16.78
C GLY A 164 -5.25 -4.72 17.80
N LYS A 165 -5.75 -5.85 17.31
CA LYS A 165 -6.13 -7.01 18.14
C LYS A 165 -4.92 -7.81 18.61
N GLY A 166 -3.85 -7.87 17.80
CA GLY A 166 -2.62 -8.57 18.17
C GLY A 166 -1.55 -8.55 17.09
N LEU A 167 -0.30 -8.64 17.53
CA LEU A 167 0.87 -8.80 16.67
C LEU A 167 1.66 -10.04 17.09
N TYR A 168 1.87 -10.95 16.15
CA TYR A 168 2.56 -12.21 16.36
C TYR A 168 3.88 -12.22 15.60
N ILE A 169 4.97 -12.50 16.30
CA ILE A 169 6.32 -12.62 15.74
C ILE A 169 6.81 -14.03 16.04
N THR A 170 7.08 -14.82 15.01
CA THR A 170 7.41 -16.24 15.18
C THR A 170 8.48 -16.70 14.20
N GLY A 171 9.31 -17.63 14.63
CA GLY A 171 10.37 -18.25 13.82
C GLY A 171 11.76 -17.99 14.37
N GLU A 172 12.61 -19.02 14.39
CA GLU A 172 13.96 -19.00 14.99
C GLU A 172 14.89 -17.94 14.38
N GLY A 173 14.71 -17.62 13.09
CA GLY A 173 15.52 -16.62 12.39
C GLY A 173 14.93 -15.20 12.41
N VAL A 174 13.83 -14.95 13.15
CA VAL A 174 13.21 -13.63 13.18
C VAL A 174 13.80 -12.78 14.30
N GLU A 175 14.39 -11.65 13.94
CA GLU A 175 14.84 -10.59 14.83
C GLU A 175 14.02 -9.33 14.56
N ALA A 176 13.12 -8.98 15.47
CA ALA A 176 12.26 -7.81 15.37
C ALA A 176 12.80 -6.66 16.20
N VAL A 177 12.72 -5.45 15.67
CA VAL A 177 13.03 -4.21 16.37
C VAL A 177 11.80 -3.31 16.31
N PHE A 178 11.34 -2.84 17.46
CA PHE A 178 10.31 -1.82 17.54
C PHE A 178 10.94 -0.51 17.95
N LYS A 179 10.69 0.54 17.17
CA LYS A 179 11.20 1.87 17.45
C LYS A 179 10.19 2.95 17.10
N ASP A 180 10.48 4.14 17.52
CA ASP A 180 9.78 5.37 17.13
C ASP A 180 10.81 6.44 16.72
N ALA A 181 11.01 6.61 15.42
CA ALA A 181 11.89 7.63 14.85
C ALA A 181 11.18 8.97 14.61
N GLY A 182 9.90 9.08 14.96
CA GLY A 182 9.12 10.29 14.82
C GLY A 182 9.57 11.43 15.72
N THR A 183 9.25 12.66 15.30
CA THR A 183 9.53 13.85 16.11
C THR A 183 8.76 13.78 17.44
N GLY A 184 9.48 13.85 18.56
CA GLY A 184 8.91 13.76 19.91
C GLY A 184 8.76 12.34 20.46
N GLN A 185 8.97 11.30 19.66
CA GLN A 185 8.94 9.88 20.07
C GLN A 185 7.66 9.52 20.86
N ASN A 186 6.51 10.01 20.41
CA ASN A 186 5.20 9.80 21.02
C ASN A 186 4.39 8.67 20.37
N GLY A 187 5.00 7.93 19.44
CA GLY A 187 4.38 6.78 18.81
C GLY A 187 3.95 5.74 19.84
N THR A 188 2.75 5.20 19.65
CA THR A 188 2.15 4.25 20.58
C THR A 188 1.63 3.02 19.84
N LEU A 189 2.03 1.82 20.31
CA LEU A 189 1.41 0.57 19.87
C LEU A 189 0.46 0.06 20.96
N ILE A 190 -0.82 -0.04 20.61
CA ILE A 190 -1.90 -0.55 21.46
C ILE A 190 -2.38 -1.88 20.86
N ALA A 191 -1.59 -2.94 21.08
CA ALA A 191 -1.92 -4.31 20.65
C ALA A 191 -1.14 -5.30 21.52
N PRO A 192 -1.72 -6.43 21.93
CA PRO A 192 -0.96 -7.53 22.51
C PRO A 192 0.13 -8.01 21.54
N VAL A 193 1.34 -8.24 22.03
CA VAL A 193 2.45 -8.75 21.22
C VAL A 193 2.87 -10.13 21.72
N SER A 194 2.90 -11.10 20.82
CA SER A 194 3.31 -12.48 21.12
C SER A 194 4.56 -12.85 20.32
N ILE A 195 5.63 -13.18 21.04
CA ILE A 195 6.91 -13.61 20.50
C ILE A 195 7.03 -15.11 20.70
N GLN A 196 7.27 -15.86 19.65
CA GLN A 196 7.17 -17.32 19.66
C GLN A 196 8.32 -17.99 18.90
N ASN A 197 8.57 -19.25 19.20
CA ASN A 197 9.47 -20.12 18.45
C ASN A 197 10.87 -19.51 18.24
N LYS A 198 11.50 -19.11 19.33
CA LYS A 198 12.85 -18.54 19.38
C LYS A 198 13.02 -17.19 18.65
N ALA A 199 11.96 -16.56 18.18
CA ALA A 199 12.05 -15.20 17.68
C ALA A 199 12.55 -14.25 18.77
N LYS A 200 13.22 -13.17 18.36
CA LYS A 200 13.75 -12.14 19.25
C LYS A 200 13.03 -10.82 19.02
N LEU A 201 12.81 -10.08 20.08
CA LEU A 201 12.29 -8.72 20.03
C LEU A 201 13.19 -7.77 20.79
N THR A 202 13.58 -6.69 20.13
CA THR A 202 14.24 -5.54 20.74
C THR A 202 13.29 -4.34 20.70
N VAL A 203 13.17 -3.61 21.81
CA VAL A 203 12.40 -2.37 21.88
C VAL A 203 13.38 -1.24 22.18
N GLU A 204 13.49 -0.29 21.24
CA GLU A 204 14.44 0.82 21.39
C GLU A 204 13.78 2.01 22.08
N ASN A 205 12.66 2.50 21.55
CA ASN A 205 11.93 3.65 22.07
C ASN A 205 10.46 3.63 21.60
N GLY A 206 9.65 4.59 22.06
CA GLY A 206 8.21 4.65 21.82
C GLY A 206 7.39 4.19 23.03
N ASN A 207 6.08 4.29 22.93
CA ASN A 207 5.14 3.88 23.95
C ASN A 207 4.45 2.58 23.54
N TYR A 208 4.46 1.60 24.40
CA TYR A 208 3.93 0.27 24.10
C TYR A 208 2.94 -0.14 25.19
N ALA A 209 1.64 0.06 24.92
CA ALA A 209 0.56 -0.39 25.79
C ALA A 209 0.16 -1.81 25.38
N TRP A 210 0.87 -2.81 25.88
CA TRP A 210 0.73 -4.19 25.48
C TRP A 210 0.78 -5.20 26.63
N ASN A 211 0.24 -6.38 26.36
CA ASN A 211 0.59 -7.59 27.08
C ASN A 211 1.64 -8.34 26.25
N LEU A 212 2.87 -8.38 26.71
CA LEU A 212 3.95 -9.08 26.03
C LEU A 212 3.98 -10.54 26.47
N LYS A 213 3.94 -11.46 25.52
CA LYS A 213 3.97 -12.89 25.78
C LYS A 213 5.10 -13.57 25.02
N PHE A 214 5.96 -14.27 25.72
CA PHE A 214 7.02 -15.09 25.14
C PHE A 214 6.68 -16.58 25.24
N SER A 215 7.00 -17.36 24.21
CA SER A 215 6.84 -18.82 24.22
C SER A 215 7.81 -19.49 23.24
N GLY A 216 8.06 -20.80 23.45
CA GLY A 216 8.92 -21.57 22.55
C GLY A 216 10.39 -21.10 22.51
N GLY A 217 10.93 -20.62 23.63
CA GLY A 217 12.32 -20.15 23.72
C GLY A 217 12.56 -18.77 23.10
N ALA A 218 11.52 -17.96 22.89
CA ALA A 218 11.63 -16.58 22.43
C ALA A 218 12.26 -15.67 23.49
N THR A 219 12.95 -14.61 23.06
CA THR A 219 13.65 -13.62 23.92
C THR A 219 13.38 -12.19 23.44
#